data_f2d402aaa529071af0048d7d4ffb8e30
#
_entry.id   f2d402aaa529071af0048d7d4ffb8e30
#
_cell.length_a   1.000
_cell.length_b   1.000
_cell.length_c   1.000
_cell.angle_alpha   90.00
_cell.angle_beta   90.00
_cell.angle_gamma   90.00
#
_symmetry.space_group_name_H-M   'P 1'
#
loop_
_entity.id
_entity.type
_entity.pdbx_description
1 polymer ?
#
loop_
_entity_poly.entity_id
_entity_poly.type
_entity_poly.pdbx_seq_one_letter_code
_entity_poly.pdbx_strand_id
1 'polypeptide(L)'
;MNDSQWDFLTELLETPSPSGYETRGQRVWVDYVEQFADEVRTDDYGNAVAVYEGSDDGPTVALTGHADEIGFIVNRIDDDGFIHLGRIGGADRTVTKGQHVTVHTADGPVSGVIAQTAIHLRDPDDDKIDDISEQAVDIGAADRDEATEVVEVGDPITFSSTVEELMGTRVAARGMDNRVGTWTAAEGLRMAAEAGVDATVYAVSTVQEELGTRGAKMVGFQLDLDAVLVVDVTHVSDYPGGQPDKAGDIELGAGPVVGRGSANHPVVTQAVRKAAADADIDVQLQAAGMGTGTDAREFFVARGGVPTVNISVPNRYMHTPVEVIDTDDLEEVAELLAAFAGQASRYDSFAVDV
;
A
#
# COMPACT_ATOMS: atom_id res chain seq x y z
N MET A 1 -16.96 9.84 2.56
CA MET A 1 -15.67 10.56 2.78
C MET A 1 -15.92 12.06 2.84
N ASN A 2 -15.36 12.78 3.83
CA ASN A 2 -15.44 14.25 3.91
C ASN A 2 -14.24 14.90 3.20
N ASP A 3 -14.27 16.26 3.05
CA ASP A 3 -13.24 16.99 2.30
C ASP A 3 -11.81 16.76 2.86
N SER A 4 -11.63 16.74 4.19
CA SER A 4 -10.32 16.53 4.80
C SER A 4 -9.76 15.13 4.56
N GLN A 5 -10.61 14.12 4.57
CA GLN A 5 -10.26 12.73 4.27
C GLN A 5 -9.89 12.55 2.80
N TRP A 6 -10.64 13.24 1.91
CA TRP A 6 -10.36 13.25 0.48
C TRP A 6 -9.04 13.95 0.16
N ASP A 7 -8.81 15.12 0.75
CA ASP A 7 -7.56 15.86 0.58
C ASP A 7 -6.36 15.03 1.04
N PHE A 8 -6.47 14.35 2.19
CA PHE A 8 -5.42 13.45 2.69
C PHE A 8 -5.17 12.27 1.75
N LEU A 9 -6.22 11.61 1.25
CA LEU A 9 -6.08 10.52 0.28
C LEU A 9 -5.38 10.99 -1.00
N THR A 10 -5.83 12.11 -1.54
CA THR A 10 -5.29 12.68 -2.77
C THR A 10 -3.82 13.08 -2.58
N GLU A 11 -3.48 13.73 -1.47
CA GLU A 11 -2.10 14.12 -1.18
C GLU A 11 -1.17 12.91 -1.02
N LEU A 12 -1.62 11.84 -0.36
CA LEU A 12 -0.87 10.57 -0.28
C LEU A 12 -0.62 9.98 -1.67
N LEU A 13 -1.64 9.88 -2.51
CA LEU A 13 -1.56 9.26 -3.83
C LEU A 13 -0.75 10.08 -4.83
N GLU A 14 -0.81 11.41 -4.76
CA GLU A 14 -0.05 12.30 -5.64
C GLU A 14 1.40 12.48 -5.19
N THR A 15 1.69 12.28 -3.90
CA THR A 15 3.07 12.36 -3.39
C THR A 15 3.86 11.11 -3.76
N PRO A 16 4.94 11.23 -4.54
CA PRO A 16 5.78 10.07 -4.89
C PRO A 16 6.43 9.45 -3.67
N SER A 17 6.32 8.12 -3.58
CA SER A 17 6.81 7.33 -2.46
C SER A 17 7.41 5.98 -2.93
N PRO A 18 8.33 5.97 -3.92
CA PRO A 18 8.90 4.71 -4.39
C PRO A 18 9.71 4.05 -3.28
N SER A 19 9.68 2.72 -3.21
CA SER A 19 10.31 1.94 -2.13
C SER A 19 11.77 2.32 -1.89
N GLY A 20 12.10 2.64 -0.64
CA GLY A 20 13.41 3.16 -0.21
C GLY A 20 13.51 4.68 -0.25
N TYR A 21 12.49 5.39 -0.74
CA TYR A 21 12.45 6.85 -0.85
C TYR A 21 11.11 7.42 -0.33
N GLU A 22 10.53 6.79 0.67
CA GLU A 22 9.17 7.05 1.18
C GLU A 22 9.05 8.36 1.99
N THR A 23 10.14 9.02 2.30
CA THR A 23 10.18 10.17 3.23
C THR A 23 9.12 11.24 2.94
N ARG A 24 8.79 11.51 1.66
CA ARG A 24 7.79 12.52 1.29
C ARG A 24 6.38 12.06 1.66
N GLY A 25 6.02 10.83 1.28
CA GLY A 25 4.71 10.24 1.61
C GLY A 25 4.54 10.07 3.13
N GLN A 26 5.60 9.63 3.82
CA GLN A 26 5.59 9.52 5.29
C GLN A 26 5.36 10.86 6.00
N ARG A 27 5.88 11.98 5.49
CA ARG A 27 5.59 13.30 6.05
C ARG A 27 4.11 13.66 5.92
N VAL A 28 3.50 13.43 4.76
CA VAL A 28 2.05 13.65 4.55
C VAL A 28 1.25 12.85 5.58
N TRP A 29 1.61 11.58 5.77
CA TRP A 29 0.94 10.71 6.73
C TRP A 29 1.13 11.19 8.18
N VAL A 30 2.34 11.55 8.56
CA VAL A 30 2.67 12.05 9.92
C VAL A 30 1.92 13.36 10.20
N ASP A 31 1.96 14.33 9.28
CA ASP A 31 1.28 15.61 9.42
C ASP A 31 -0.25 15.44 9.61
N TYR A 32 -0.82 14.40 9.02
CA TYR A 32 -2.24 14.08 9.19
C TYR A 32 -2.54 13.46 10.55
N VAL A 33 -1.81 12.43 10.96
CA VAL A 33 -2.09 11.70 12.22
C VAL A 33 -1.73 12.51 13.47
N GLU A 34 -0.78 13.45 13.40
CA GLU A 34 -0.44 14.37 14.50
C GLU A 34 -1.63 15.21 14.98
N GLN A 35 -2.70 15.34 14.18
CA GLN A 35 -3.88 16.11 14.53
C GLN A 35 -4.76 15.42 15.60
N PHE A 36 -4.61 14.11 15.80
CA PHE A 36 -5.50 13.34 16.68
C PHE A 36 -4.82 12.20 17.45
N ALA A 37 -3.57 11.88 17.15
CA ALA A 37 -2.81 10.88 17.90
C ALA A 37 -2.22 11.48 19.20
N ASP A 38 -2.11 10.67 20.24
CA ASP A 38 -1.46 11.06 21.50
C ASP A 38 0.07 11.12 21.37
N GLU A 39 0.64 10.23 20.54
CA GLU A 39 2.07 10.17 20.23
C GLU A 39 2.27 9.84 18.75
N VAL A 40 3.25 10.49 18.11
CA VAL A 40 3.72 10.11 16.77
C VAL A 40 5.23 9.99 16.80
N ARG A 41 5.77 8.90 16.24
CA ARG A 41 7.21 8.65 16.16
C ARG A 41 7.60 7.98 14.85
N THR A 42 8.85 8.17 14.45
CA THR A 42 9.45 7.50 13.30
C THR A 42 10.73 6.77 13.72
N ASP A 43 11.07 5.69 13.04
CA ASP A 43 12.36 5.01 13.24
C ASP A 43 13.42 5.48 12.23
N ASP A 44 14.64 4.93 12.36
CA ASP A 44 15.79 5.30 11.51
C ASP A 44 15.60 4.94 10.03
N TYR A 45 14.63 4.10 9.69
CA TYR A 45 14.30 3.72 8.32
C TYR A 45 13.09 4.46 7.75
N GLY A 46 12.39 5.23 8.61
CA GLY A 46 11.24 6.02 8.22
C GLY A 46 9.90 5.31 8.38
N ASN A 47 9.84 4.15 9.06
CA ASN A 47 8.54 3.64 9.51
C ASN A 47 7.92 4.67 10.45
N ALA A 48 6.63 4.98 10.27
CA ALA A 48 5.90 5.91 11.10
C ALA A 48 4.85 5.17 11.95
N VAL A 49 4.75 5.57 13.21
CA VAL A 49 3.83 4.98 14.18
C VAL A 49 3.10 6.10 14.90
N ALA A 50 1.78 6.13 14.80
CA ALA A 50 0.89 6.98 15.58
C ALA A 50 0.18 6.15 16.64
N VAL A 51 0.01 6.69 17.82
CA VAL A 51 -0.55 5.99 18.98
C VAL A 51 -1.75 6.75 19.53
N TYR A 52 -2.82 6.03 19.76
CA TYR A 52 -3.89 6.42 20.66
C TYR A 52 -3.76 5.58 21.94
N GLU A 53 -3.63 6.24 23.08
CA GLU A 53 -3.52 5.60 24.39
C GLU A 53 -4.91 5.26 24.93
N GLY A 54 -5.20 3.98 25.04
CA GLY A 54 -6.43 3.46 25.64
C GLY A 54 -6.32 3.40 27.19
N SER A 55 -7.00 2.44 27.78
CA SER A 55 -6.90 2.20 29.22
C SER A 55 -5.61 1.43 29.59
N ASP A 56 -5.05 1.66 30.78
CA ASP A 56 -3.82 1.02 31.27
C ASP A 56 -3.85 -0.52 31.21
N ASP A 57 -5.03 -1.13 31.33
CA ASP A 57 -5.23 -2.58 31.28
C ASP A 57 -5.81 -3.05 29.93
N GLY A 58 -5.94 -2.16 28.94
CA GLY A 58 -6.47 -2.47 27.62
C GLY A 58 -5.49 -3.24 26.74
N PRO A 59 -5.97 -4.01 25.76
CA PRO A 59 -5.08 -4.68 24.81
C PRO A 59 -4.41 -3.68 23.87
N THR A 60 -3.24 -4.08 23.34
CA THR A 60 -2.50 -3.31 22.33
C THR A 60 -2.77 -3.88 20.94
N VAL A 61 -3.32 -3.07 20.05
CA VAL A 61 -3.63 -3.49 18.67
C VAL A 61 -2.95 -2.59 17.66
N ALA A 62 -2.46 -3.17 16.55
CA ALA A 62 -1.90 -2.39 15.46
C ALA A 62 -2.76 -2.51 14.21
N LEU A 63 -2.94 -1.37 13.53
CA LEU A 63 -3.56 -1.19 12.23
C LEU A 63 -2.45 -0.76 11.29
N THR A 64 -2.11 -1.54 10.26
CA THR A 64 -0.90 -1.28 9.48
C THR A 64 -1.17 -1.27 7.98
N GLY A 65 -0.44 -0.44 7.25
CA GLY A 65 -0.34 -0.44 5.79
C GLY A 65 1.06 -0.01 5.38
N HIS A 66 1.47 -0.24 4.13
CA HIS A 66 2.78 0.21 3.67
C HIS A 66 2.69 1.48 2.82
N ALA A 67 3.67 2.37 3.03
CA ALA A 67 3.74 3.68 2.40
C ALA A 67 4.40 3.68 1.03
N ASP A 68 5.14 2.63 0.74
CA ASP A 68 5.89 2.55 -0.50
C ASP A 68 5.02 2.12 -1.68
N GLU A 69 5.48 2.47 -2.85
CA GLU A 69 4.91 2.09 -4.14
C GLU A 69 5.99 1.52 -5.05
N ILE A 70 5.59 0.69 -5.99
CA ILE A 70 6.43 0.20 -7.07
C ILE A 70 6.92 1.33 -7.97
N GLY A 71 8.04 1.09 -8.66
CA GLY A 71 8.60 2.05 -9.61
C GLY A 71 9.83 1.52 -10.30
N PHE A 72 10.72 2.44 -10.63
CA PHE A 72 11.99 2.12 -11.30
C PHE A 72 13.14 2.90 -10.66
N ILE A 73 14.35 2.53 -11.02
CA ILE A 73 15.57 3.21 -10.63
C ILE A 73 16.45 3.44 -11.87
N VAL A 74 17.16 4.54 -11.90
CA VAL A 74 18.19 4.78 -12.92
C VAL A 74 19.29 3.75 -12.75
N ASN A 75 19.38 2.78 -13.66
CA ASN A 75 20.39 1.73 -13.61
C ASN A 75 21.69 2.13 -14.33
N ARG A 76 21.57 2.79 -15.47
CA ARG A 76 22.69 3.38 -16.23
C ARG A 76 22.17 4.43 -17.22
N ILE A 77 23.05 5.31 -17.63
CA ILE A 77 22.81 6.29 -18.70
C ILE A 77 23.74 5.91 -19.86
N ASP A 78 23.21 5.78 -21.09
CA ASP A 78 24.04 5.44 -22.25
C ASP A 78 24.63 6.67 -22.95
N ASP A 79 25.45 6.45 -23.98
CA ASP A 79 26.20 7.53 -24.66
C ASP A 79 25.26 8.48 -25.44
N ASP A 80 24.04 8.01 -25.79
CA ASP A 80 23.01 8.81 -26.48
C ASP A 80 22.07 9.53 -25.50
N GLY A 81 22.31 9.46 -24.17
CA GLY A 81 21.57 10.15 -23.12
C GLY A 81 20.30 9.41 -22.63
N PHE A 82 20.03 8.20 -23.11
CA PHE A 82 18.90 7.41 -22.62
C PHE A 82 19.18 6.76 -21.27
N ILE A 83 18.17 6.77 -20.40
CA ILE A 83 18.21 6.23 -19.05
C ILE A 83 17.66 4.81 -19.04
N HIS A 84 18.51 3.82 -18.80
CA HIS A 84 18.08 2.41 -18.67
C HIS A 84 17.57 2.11 -17.29
N LEU A 85 16.46 1.38 -17.23
CA LEU A 85 15.68 1.13 -16.03
C LEU A 85 16.21 -0.08 -15.23
N GLY A 86 16.18 0.03 -13.91
CA GLY A 86 16.11 -1.07 -12.96
C GLY A 86 14.74 -1.11 -12.29
N ARG A 87 14.38 -2.23 -11.68
CA ARG A 87 13.09 -2.37 -10.96
C ARG A 87 13.17 -1.86 -9.54
N ILE A 88 12.08 -1.25 -9.09
CA ILE A 88 11.69 -1.13 -7.69
C ILE A 88 10.34 -1.84 -7.57
N GLY A 89 10.25 -2.93 -6.78
CA GLY A 89 9.03 -3.73 -6.69
C GLY A 89 8.64 -4.46 -7.98
N GLY A 90 7.36 -4.71 -8.14
CA GLY A 90 6.78 -5.59 -9.16
C GLY A 90 6.02 -4.91 -10.30
N ALA A 91 6.50 -3.77 -10.85
CA ALA A 91 5.82 -3.07 -11.96
C ALA A 91 5.52 -3.99 -13.15
N ASP A 92 4.29 -3.90 -13.68
CA ASP A 92 3.86 -4.68 -14.85
C ASP A 92 4.53 -4.16 -16.12
N ARG A 93 5.51 -4.93 -16.63
CA ARG A 93 6.27 -4.60 -17.85
C ARG A 93 5.43 -4.51 -19.12
N THR A 94 4.19 -4.99 -19.09
CA THR A 94 3.30 -4.97 -20.28
C THR A 94 2.69 -3.59 -20.54
N VAL A 95 2.64 -2.73 -19.51
CA VAL A 95 2.02 -1.40 -19.57
C VAL A 95 3.00 -0.24 -19.43
N THR A 96 4.30 -0.51 -19.29
CA THR A 96 5.32 0.53 -19.04
C THR A 96 5.64 1.38 -20.26
N LYS A 97 5.81 0.76 -21.43
CA LYS A 97 6.23 1.46 -22.65
C LYS A 97 5.21 2.51 -23.10
N GLY A 98 5.69 3.70 -23.41
CA GLY A 98 4.87 4.83 -23.82
C GLY A 98 4.27 5.63 -22.65
N GLN A 99 4.57 5.26 -21.41
CA GLN A 99 4.13 6.01 -20.24
C GLN A 99 5.03 7.21 -19.97
N HIS A 100 4.43 8.27 -19.44
CA HIS A 100 5.16 9.36 -18.83
C HIS A 100 5.69 8.95 -17.46
N VAL A 101 6.90 9.38 -17.15
CA VAL A 101 7.56 9.12 -15.87
C VAL A 101 8.21 10.38 -15.32
N THR A 102 8.44 10.37 -14.03
CA THR A 102 9.21 11.41 -13.32
C THR A 102 10.43 10.76 -12.66
N VAL A 103 11.62 11.24 -13.01
CA VAL A 103 12.85 10.93 -12.28
C VAL A 103 12.96 11.89 -11.10
N HIS A 104 13.09 11.37 -9.90
CA HIS A 104 13.17 12.16 -8.67
C HIS A 104 14.62 12.38 -8.27
N THR A 105 15.19 13.51 -8.67
CA THR A 105 16.58 13.86 -8.41
C THR A 105 16.72 14.78 -7.19
N ALA A 106 17.94 14.97 -6.72
CA ALA A 106 18.24 15.86 -5.60
C ALA A 106 17.87 17.32 -5.89
N ASP A 107 17.98 17.76 -7.14
CA ASP A 107 17.72 19.13 -7.59
C ASP A 107 16.27 19.35 -8.02
N GLY A 108 15.44 18.30 -8.02
CA GLY A 108 14.00 18.35 -8.35
C GLY A 108 13.59 17.30 -9.39
N PRO A 109 12.29 17.28 -9.75
CA PRO A 109 11.77 16.28 -10.68
C PRO A 109 12.20 16.55 -12.13
N VAL A 110 12.63 15.49 -12.83
CA VAL A 110 12.90 15.52 -14.27
C VAL A 110 11.85 14.67 -14.99
N SER A 111 11.15 15.27 -15.97
CA SER A 111 10.15 14.56 -16.76
C SER A 111 10.79 13.72 -17.85
N GLY A 112 10.22 12.53 -18.09
CA GLY A 112 10.64 11.65 -19.17
C GLY A 112 9.49 10.78 -19.70
N VAL A 113 9.80 10.02 -20.74
CA VAL A 113 8.86 9.04 -21.33
C VAL A 113 9.57 7.70 -21.51
N ILE A 114 8.92 6.59 -21.18
CA ILE A 114 9.49 5.27 -21.46
C ILE A 114 9.38 5.02 -22.96
N ALA A 115 10.52 4.83 -23.61
CA ALA A 115 10.66 4.71 -25.04
C ALA A 115 9.86 3.51 -25.61
N GLN A 116 9.24 3.73 -26.77
CA GLN A 116 8.49 2.70 -27.49
C GLN A 116 8.74 2.80 -28.99
N THR A 117 9.04 1.68 -29.61
CA THR A 117 9.14 1.61 -31.06
C THR A 117 7.81 1.91 -31.74
N ALA A 118 7.80 2.81 -32.72
CA ALA A 118 6.60 3.14 -33.48
C ALA A 118 5.99 1.89 -34.13
N ILE A 119 4.66 1.80 -34.15
CA ILE A 119 3.93 0.62 -34.62
C ILE A 119 4.35 0.20 -36.04
N HIS A 120 4.64 1.16 -36.93
CA HIS A 120 5.04 0.92 -38.30
C HIS A 120 6.45 0.32 -38.47
N LEU A 121 7.24 0.33 -37.41
CA LEU A 121 8.63 -0.20 -37.38
C LEU A 121 8.75 -1.50 -36.58
N ARG A 122 7.65 -1.94 -35.97
CA ARG A 122 7.62 -3.22 -35.22
C ARG A 122 7.41 -4.38 -36.17
N ASP A 123 8.01 -5.52 -35.87
CA ASP A 123 7.68 -6.78 -36.51
C ASP A 123 6.28 -7.21 -36.03
N PRO A 124 5.29 -7.38 -36.92
CA PRO A 124 3.94 -7.80 -36.53
C PRO A 124 3.88 -9.18 -35.87
N ASP A 125 4.87 -10.01 -36.10
CA ASP A 125 4.96 -11.38 -35.57
C ASP A 125 5.80 -11.45 -34.28
N ASP A 126 6.32 -10.32 -33.77
CA ASP A 126 7.06 -10.26 -32.52
C ASP A 126 6.15 -9.95 -31.32
N ASP A 127 5.75 -10.99 -30.61
CA ASP A 127 4.94 -10.91 -29.38
C ASP A 127 5.81 -10.76 -28.11
N LYS A 128 7.14 -10.50 -28.26
CA LYS A 128 8.05 -10.37 -27.12
C LYS A 128 7.69 -9.16 -26.27
N ILE A 129 7.47 -9.39 -25.00
CA ILE A 129 7.37 -8.33 -23.97
C ILE A 129 8.77 -8.12 -23.39
N ASP A 130 9.35 -6.94 -23.64
CA ASP A 130 10.68 -6.60 -23.13
C ASP A 130 10.69 -6.57 -21.58
N ASP A 131 11.78 -7.03 -21.01
CA ASP A 131 11.99 -6.87 -19.56
C ASP A 131 12.20 -5.38 -19.22
N ILE A 132 11.96 -4.97 -17.98
CA ILE A 132 12.20 -3.60 -17.53
C ILE A 132 13.65 -3.15 -17.80
N SER A 133 14.61 -4.05 -17.61
CA SER A 133 16.03 -3.79 -17.87
C SER A 133 16.39 -3.57 -19.35
N GLU A 134 15.49 -3.95 -20.26
CA GLU A 134 15.61 -3.72 -21.71
C GLU A 134 14.92 -2.41 -22.15
N GLN A 135 14.26 -1.71 -21.24
CA GLN A 135 13.54 -0.46 -21.49
C GLN A 135 14.38 0.74 -21.08
N ALA A 136 14.12 1.88 -21.71
CA ALA A 136 14.82 3.12 -21.43
C ALA A 136 13.86 4.31 -21.37
N VAL A 137 14.22 5.31 -20.57
CA VAL A 137 13.53 6.61 -20.49
C VAL A 137 14.28 7.62 -21.35
N ASP A 138 13.53 8.35 -22.14
CA ASP A 138 13.95 9.53 -22.89
C ASP A 138 13.56 10.78 -22.08
N ILE A 139 14.55 11.57 -21.66
CA ILE A 139 14.38 12.86 -20.98
C ILE A 139 14.68 14.05 -21.92
N GLY A 140 14.97 13.78 -23.21
CA GLY A 140 15.29 14.78 -24.22
C GLY A 140 16.75 15.23 -24.24
N ALA A 141 17.65 14.58 -23.49
CA ALA A 141 19.07 14.87 -23.51
C ALA A 141 19.70 14.48 -24.87
N ALA A 142 20.64 15.28 -25.36
CA ALA A 142 21.33 15.03 -26.64
C ALA A 142 22.42 13.96 -26.52
N ASP A 143 22.98 13.78 -25.34
CA ASP A 143 24.05 12.82 -25.06
C ASP A 143 24.11 12.53 -23.53
N ARG A 144 25.06 11.65 -23.16
CA ARG A 144 25.30 11.28 -21.77
C ARG A 144 25.68 12.49 -20.89
N ASP A 145 26.51 13.39 -21.39
CA ASP A 145 27.02 14.51 -20.59
C ASP A 145 25.85 15.42 -20.19
N GLU A 146 24.95 15.74 -21.13
CA GLU A 146 23.74 16.52 -20.83
C GLU A 146 22.79 15.78 -19.87
N ALA A 147 22.59 14.47 -20.05
CA ALA A 147 21.73 13.68 -19.15
C ALA A 147 22.29 13.64 -17.72
N THR A 148 23.61 13.50 -17.57
CA THR A 148 24.27 13.42 -16.25
C THR A 148 24.38 14.76 -15.53
N GLU A 149 24.11 15.88 -16.20
CA GLU A 149 23.95 17.18 -15.53
C GLU A 149 22.70 17.23 -14.62
N VAL A 150 21.68 16.40 -14.90
CA VAL A 150 20.38 16.48 -14.23
C VAL A 150 19.91 15.17 -13.59
N VAL A 151 20.51 14.01 -13.93
CA VAL A 151 20.10 12.68 -13.43
C VAL A 151 21.32 11.88 -13.03
N GLU A 152 21.24 11.19 -11.88
CA GLU A 152 22.29 10.28 -11.40
C GLU A 152 21.82 8.82 -11.39
N VAL A 153 22.77 7.90 -11.50
CA VAL A 153 22.53 6.46 -11.29
C VAL A 153 22.06 6.27 -9.84
N GLY A 154 20.92 5.62 -9.68
CA GLY A 154 20.30 5.42 -8.37
C GLY A 154 19.10 6.31 -8.10
N ASP A 155 18.84 7.34 -8.92
CA ASP A 155 17.62 8.15 -8.77
C ASP A 155 16.37 7.31 -8.99
N PRO A 156 15.35 7.40 -8.11
CA PRO A 156 14.11 6.67 -8.28
C PRO A 156 13.21 7.32 -9.33
N ILE A 157 12.38 6.50 -9.96
CA ILE A 157 11.48 6.89 -11.04
C ILE A 157 10.08 6.35 -10.75
N THR A 158 9.05 7.20 -10.85
CA THR A 158 7.65 6.79 -10.77
C THR A 158 6.90 7.12 -12.06
N PHE A 159 5.76 6.45 -12.29
CA PHE A 159 4.81 6.89 -13.30
C PHE A 159 4.28 8.29 -12.99
N SER A 160 4.10 9.13 -14.01
CA SER A 160 3.54 10.48 -13.88
C SER A 160 2.01 10.41 -14.07
N SER A 161 1.32 9.73 -13.17
CA SER A 161 -0.15 9.70 -13.12
C SER A 161 -0.66 10.51 -11.93
N THR A 162 -1.85 11.10 -12.08
CA THR A 162 -2.58 11.84 -11.04
C THR A 162 -3.77 11.02 -10.57
N VAL A 163 -4.44 11.51 -9.54
CA VAL A 163 -5.71 10.95 -9.08
C VAL A 163 -6.82 11.38 -10.06
N GLU A 164 -7.56 10.40 -10.56
CA GLU A 164 -8.67 10.60 -11.50
C GLU A 164 -9.96 10.04 -10.92
N GLU A 165 -10.95 10.90 -10.70
CA GLU A 165 -12.30 10.48 -10.32
C GLU A 165 -13.00 9.82 -11.52
N LEU A 166 -13.52 8.61 -11.31
CA LEU A 166 -14.33 7.89 -12.28
C LEU A 166 -15.82 8.01 -11.94
N MET A 167 -16.69 7.28 -12.66
CA MET A 167 -18.11 7.29 -12.34
C MET A 167 -18.42 6.61 -10.99
N GLY A 168 -19.34 7.19 -10.25
CA GLY A 168 -19.73 6.71 -8.92
C GLY A 168 -18.69 7.11 -7.87
N THR A 169 -18.30 6.17 -7.04
CA THR A 169 -17.34 6.33 -5.94
C THR A 169 -15.93 5.80 -6.30
N ARG A 170 -15.69 5.55 -7.58
CA ARG A 170 -14.43 4.95 -8.05
C ARG A 170 -13.38 5.98 -8.37
N VAL A 171 -12.15 5.66 -8.00
CA VAL A 171 -10.97 6.50 -8.20
C VAL A 171 -9.85 5.68 -8.81
N ALA A 172 -9.15 6.28 -9.78
CA ALA A 172 -7.97 5.70 -10.41
C ALA A 172 -6.72 6.49 -10.07
N ALA A 173 -5.65 5.80 -9.67
CA ALA A 173 -4.31 6.39 -9.48
C ALA A 173 -3.25 5.30 -9.52
N ARG A 174 -1.97 5.69 -9.55
CA ARG A 174 -0.87 4.79 -9.21
C ARG A 174 -0.76 4.64 -7.70
N GLY A 175 -0.18 3.54 -7.24
CA GLY A 175 0.17 3.35 -5.82
C GLY A 175 -1.02 3.33 -4.88
N MET A 176 -2.19 2.92 -5.36
CA MET A 176 -3.25 2.44 -4.47
C MET A 176 -2.69 1.34 -3.57
N ASP A 177 -1.88 0.47 -4.17
CA ASP A 177 -0.98 -0.45 -3.50
C ASP A 177 0.27 0.30 -2.97
N ASN A 178 0.40 0.60 -1.64
CA ASN A 178 -0.65 0.38 -0.63
C ASN A 178 -0.87 1.65 0.21
N ARG A 179 -0.82 2.83 -0.41
CA ARG A 179 -1.11 4.09 0.32
C ARG A 179 -2.54 4.16 0.82
N VAL A 180 -3.46 3.40 0.20
CA VAL A 180 -4.81 3.26 0.74
C VAL A 180 -4.83 2.50 2.06
N GLY A 181 -3.93 1.53 2.27
CA GLY A 181 -3.77 0.84 3.54
C GLY A 181 -3.24 1.76 4.64
N THR A 182 -2.30 2.67 4.32
CA THR A 182 -1.84 3.66 5.30
C THR A 182 -2.92 4.68 5.62
N TRP A 183 -3.74 5.07 4.64
CA TRP A 183 -4.91 5.92 4.85
C TRP A 183 -5.92 5.26 5.79
N THR A 184 -6.27 3.98 5.55
CA THR A 184 -7.24 3.26 6.41
C THR A 184 -6.72 3.06 7.84
N ALA A 185 -5.41 2.82 8.00
CA ALA A 185 -4.79 2.72 9.32
C ALA A 185 -4.90 4.05 10.10
N ALA A 186 -4.65 5.19 9.45
CA ALA A 186 -4.79 6.52 10.04
C ALA A 186 -6.26 6.81 10.43
N GLU A 187 -7.20 6.55 9.51
CA GLU A 187 -8.63 6.78 9.76
C GLU A 187 -9.19 5.84 10.82
N GLY A 188 -8.77 4.57 10.82
CA GLY A 188 -9.13 3.60 11.87
C GLY A 188 -8.68 4.06 13.26
N LEU A 189 -7.47 4.61 13.38
CA LEU A 189 -6.99 5.20 14.63
C LEU A 189 -7.80 6.44 15.01
N ARG A 190 -8.07 7.36 14.06
CA ARG A 190 -8.88 8.55 14.32
C ARG A 190 -10.27 8.19 14.85
N MET A 191 -10.95 7.25 14.20
CA MET A 191 -12.29 6.78 14.61
C MET A 191 -12.24 6.08 15.98
N ALA A 192 -11.21 5.29 16.26
CA ALA A 192 -11.02 4.65 17.56
C ALA A 192 -10.80 5.68 18.68
N ALA A 193 -9.98 6.71 18.42
CA ALA A 193 -9.75 7.81 19.35
C ALA A 193 -11.04 8.61 19.62
N GLU A 194 -11.80 8.96 18.59
CA GLU A 194 -13.09 9.65 18.73
C GLU A 194 -14.13 8.84 19.51
N ALA A 195 -14.09 7.50 19.34
CA ALA A 195 -14.97 6.60 20.09
C ALA A 195 -14.52 6.38 21.55
N GLY A 196 -13.28 6.74 21.90
CA GLY A 196 -12.72 6.54 23.23
C GLY A 196 -12.62 5.07 23.60
N VAL A 197 -12.03 4.25 22.71
CA VAL A 197 -11.90 2.80 22.93
C VAL A 197 -10.94 2.46 24.05
N ASP A 198 -11.15 1.32 24.74
CA ASP A 198 -10.27 0.87 25.84
C ASP A 198 -8.91 0.35 25.35
N ALA A 199 -8.83 -0.12 24.09
CA ALA A 199 -7.58 -0.62 23.53
C ALA A 199 -6.61 0.53 23.22
N THR A 200 -5.31 0.31 23.48
CA THR A 200 -4.26 1.14 22.89
C THR A 200 -4.12 0.77 21.41
N VAL A 201 -4.27 1.76 20.53
CA VAL A 201 -4.26 1.56 19.08
C VAL A 201 -3.01 2.18 18.47
N TYR A 202 -2.28 1.38 17.71
CA TYR A 202 -1.15 1.81 16.91
C TYR A 202 -1.58 1.85 15.44
N ALA A 203 -1.59 3.03 14.81
CA ALA A 203 -1.58 3.11 13.36
C ALA A 203 -0.13 3.12 12.87
N VAL A 204 0.17 2.27 11.90
CA VAL A 204 1.54 2.08 11.41
C VAL A 204 1.59 2.23 9.90
N SER A 205 2.46 3.13 9.45
CA SER A 205 2.84 3.27 8.05
C SER A 205 4.24 2.69 7.87
N THR A 206 4.34 1.50 7.27
CA THR A 206 5.61 0.78 7.08
C THR A 206 6.30 1.22 5.79
N VAL A 207 7.61 0.96 5.68
CA VAL A 207 8.40 1.22 4.48
C VAL A 207 8.92 -0.06 3.85
N GLN A 208 9.23 -0.02 2.54
CA GLN A 208 9.91 -1.10 1.82
C GLN A 208 9.20 -2.47 1.89
N GLU A 209 7.87 -2.48 1.83
CA GLU A 209 7.11 -3.72 1.67
C GLU A 209 7.46 -4.39 0.35
N GLU A 210 7.45 -3.67 -0.75
CA GLU A 210 7.73 -4.08 -2.13
C GLU A 210 9.16 -4.61 -2.35
N LEU A 211 10.06 -4.34 -1.39
CA LEU A 211 11.42 -4.87 -1.35
C LEU A 211 11.57 -6.05 -0.37
N GLY A 212 10.46 -6.65 0.05
CA GLY A 212 10.40 -7.83 0.90
C GLY A 212 10.10 -7.52 2.36
N THR A 213 9.05 -6.73 2.60
CA THR A 213 8.41 -6.53 3.91
C THR A 213 9.36 -6.06 5.03
N ARG A 214 10.31 -5.18 4.68
CA ARG A 214 11.41 -4.81 5.58
C ARG A 214 10.94 -3.96 6.76
N GLY A 215 10.04 -2.99 6.50
CA GLY A 215 9.48 -2.12 7.52
C GLY A 215 8.69 -2.89 8.57
N ALA A 216 7.79 -3.77 8.13
CA ALA A 216 7.01 -4.62 9.04
C ALA A 216 7.88 -5.46 9.97
N LYS A 217 9.01 -5.95 9.43
CA LYS A 217 9.99 -6.71 10.21
C LYS A 217 10.62 -5.88 11.34
N MET A 218 10.93 -4.61 11.07
CA MET A 218 11.49 -3.67 12.06
C MET A 218 10.45 -3.31 13.11
N VAL A 219 9.25 -2.92 12.68
CA VAL A 219 8.13 -2.54 13.56
C VAL A 219 7.70 -3.72 14.43
N GLY A 220 7.51 -4.90 13.87
CA GLY A 220 7.12 -6.10 14.61
C GLY A 220 8.15 -6.52 15.68
N PHE A 221 9.43 -6.19 15.48
CA PHE A 221 10.45 -6.39 16.52
C PHE A 221 10.34 -5.34 17.64
N GLN A 222 9.99 -4.10 17.32
CA GLN A 222 9.98 -2.98 18.27
C GLN A 222 8.73 -2.97 19.15
N LEU A 223 7.54 -3.20 18.55
CA LEU A 223 6.27 -3.09 19.26
C LEU A 223 5.90 -4.40 19.98
N ASP A 224 5.26 -4.26 21.14
CA ASP A 224 4.65 -5.35 21.89
C ASP A 224 3.14 -5.30 21.68
N LEU A 225 2.61 -6.22 20.86
CA LEU A 225 1.27 -6.17 20.34
C LEU A 225 0.51 -7.46 20.65
N ASP A 226 -0.76 -7.31 21.05
CA ASP A 226 -1.69 -8.43 21.26
C ASP A 226 -2.33 -8.92 19.96
N ALA A 227 -2.58 -7.99 19.03
CA ALA A 227 -3.10 -8.32 17.70
C ALA A 227 -2.67 -7.30 16.64
N VAL A 228 -2.59 -7.74 15.38
CA VAL A 228 -2.29 -6.88 14.22
C VAL A 228 -3.30 -7.12 13.11
N LEU A 229 -3.87 -6.04 12.60
CA LEU A 229 -4.64 -6.00 11.37
C LEU A 229 -3.77 -5.33 10.30
N VAL A 230 -3.31 -6.13 9.35
CA VAL A 230 -2.52 -5.61 8.22
C VAL A 230 -3.48 -5.32 7.08
N VAL A 231 -3.50 -4.06 6.65
CA VAL A 231 -4.28 -3.66 5.48
C VAL A 231 -3.39 -3.64 4.26
N ASP A 232 -3.87 -4.26 3.22
CA ASP A 232 -3.27 -4.23 1.89
C ASP A 232 -4.38 -4.20 0.83
N VAL A 233 -4.03 -4.14 -0.45
CA VAL A 233 -4.99 -4.29 -1.53
C VAL A 233 -5.13 -5.76 -1.93
N THR A 234 -6.21 -6.11 -2.62
CA THR A 234 -6.36 -7.45 -3.22
C THR A 234 -7.00 -7.40 -4.60
N HIS A 235 -6.69 -8.41 -5.41
CA HIS A 235 -7.24 -8.54 -6.75
C HIS A 235 -8.74 -8.79 -6.71
N VAL A 236 -9.49 -8.04 -7.50
CA VAL A 236 -10.91 -8.31 -7.79
C VAL A 236 -11.06 -9.16 -9.06
N SER A 237 -12.23 -9.77 -9.23
CA SER A 237 -12.53 -10.60 -10.41
C SER A 237 -13.66 -10.06 -11.28
N ASP A 238 -14.23 -8.91 -10.95
CA ASP A 238 -15.43 -8.31 -11.52
C ASP A 238 -15.18 -7.40 -12.76
N TYR A 239 -14.13 -7.69 -13.54
CA TYR A 239 -13.80 -6.91 -14.75
C TYR A 239 -13.38 -7.83 -15.93
N PRO A 240 -13.38 -7.32 -17.19
CA PRO A 240 -12.92 -8.09 -18.33
C PRO A 240 -11.43 -8.46 -18.20
N GLY A 241 -11.14 -9.72 -17.94
CA GLY A 241 -9.80 -10.23 -17.63
C GLY A 241 -9.63 -10.67 -16.17
N GLY A 242 -10.63 -10.45 -15.33
CA GLY A 242 -10.67 -10.98 -13.96
C GLY A 242 -10.58 -12.52 -13.97
N GLN A 243 -9.91 -13.07 -12.94
CA GLN A 243 -9.64 -14.52 -12.83
C GLN A 243 -10.14 -15.03 -11.47
N PRO A 244 -11.46 -15.32 -11.33
CA PRO A 244 -12.03 -15.75 -10.04
C PRO A 244 -11.40 -17.04 -9.51
N ASP A 245 -10.95 -17.93 -10.37
CA ASP A 245 -10.24 -19.16 -9.97
C ASP A 245 -8.90 -18.86 -9.23
N LYS A 246 -8.36 -17.65 -9.38
CA LYS A 246 -7.11 -17.23 -8.72
C LYS A 246 -7.34 -16.20 -7.62
N ALA A 247 -8.19 -15.22 -7.88
CA ALA A 247 -8.44 -14.09 -6.99
C ALA A 247 -9.57 -14.36 -5.97
N GLY A 248 -10.45 -15.33 -6.27
CA GLY A 248 -11.74 -15.49 -5.60
C GLY A 248 -12.81 -14.62 -6.23
N ASP A 249 -14.06 -14.78 -5.78
CA ASP A 249 -15.20 -13.95 -6.20
C ASP A 249 -15.21 -12.64 -5.38
N ILE A 250 -14.23 -11.78 -5.66
CA ILE A 250 -14.08 -10.47 -5.01
C ILE A 250 -14.52 -9.39 -5.99
N GLU A 251 -15.36 -8.49 -5.52
CA GLU A 251 -15.96 -7.41 -6.29
C GLU A 251 -15.59 -6.04 -5.70
N LEU A 252 -15.45 -5.04 -6.55
CA LEU A 252 -15.25 -3.65 -6.18
C LEU A 252 -16.59 -3.04 -5.73
N GLY A 253 -16.61 -2.34 -4.59
CA GLY A 253 -17.83 -1.76 -4.01
C GLY A 253 -18.69 -2.76 -3.25
N ALA A 254 -18.11 -3.90 -2.83
CA ALA A 254 -18.79 -4.92 -2.02
C ALA A 254 -18.18 -5.07 -0.60
N GLY A 255 -17.45 -4.06 -0.17
CA GLY A 255 -16.89 -3.95 1.18
C GLY A 255 -15.54 -4.60 1.38
N PRO A 256 -15.02 -4.51 2.61
CA PRO A 256 -13.71 -5.03 3.02
C PRO A 256 -13.53 -6.51 2.74
N VAL A 257 -12.32 -6.91 2.35
CA VAL A 257 -11.98 -8.32 2.15
C VAL A 257 -11.22 -8.85 3.37
N VAL A 258 -11.76 -9.87 4.02
CA VAL A 258 -11.12 -10.54 5.16
C VAL A 258 -10.42 -11.80 4.69
N GLY A 259 -9.11 -11.85 4.82
CA GLY A 259 -8.32 -13.04 4.56
C GLY A 259 -8.65 -14.16 5.54
N ARG A 260 -9.00 -15.37 5.04
CA ARG A 260 -9.33 -16.51 5.88
C ARG A 260 -8.58 -17.77 5.44
N GLY A 261 -7.94 -18.42 6.39
CA GLY A 261 -7.21 -19.67 6.15
C GLY A 261 -5.96 -19.76 7.00
N SER A 262 -5.08 -20.71 6.68
CA SER A 262 -3.89 -21.02 7.47
C SER A 262 -2.84 -19.90 7.50
N ALA A 263 -2.94 -18.91 6.61
CA ALA A 263 -2.07 -17.75 6.60
C ALA A 263 -2.58 -16.59 7.49
N ASN A 264 -3.69 -16.77 8.21
CA ASN A 264 -4.26 -15.77 9.11
C ASN A 264 -4.59 -16.38 10.47
N HIS A 265 -4.41 -15.61 11.54
CA HIS A 265 -4.66 -16.11 12.90
C HIS A 265 -6.15 -16.37 13.14
N PRO A 266 -6.58 -17.58 13.54
CA PRO A 266 -8.00 -17.95 13.57
C PRO A 266 -8.82 -17.12 14.56
N VAL A 267 -8.27 -16.80 15.72
CA VAL A 267 -8.99 -16.02 16.75
C VAL A 267 -9.19 -14.57 16.29
N VAL A 268 -8.15 -13.92 15.76
CA VAL A 268 -8.24 -12.53 15.26
C VAL A 268 -9.18 -12.47 14.04
N THR A 269 -9.08 -13.41 13.10
CA THR A 269 -10.00 -13.50 11.96
C THR A 269 -11.47 -13.60 12.41
N GLN A 270 -11.75 -14.41 13.44
CA GLN A 270 -13.09 -14.53 13.99
C GLN A 270 -13.54 -13.24 14.70
N ALA A 271 -12.64 -12.58 15.43
CA ALA A 271 -12.91 -11.33 16.14
C ALA A 271 -13.24 -10.20 15.14
N VAL A 272 -12.47 -10.06 14.05
CA VAL A 272 -12.74 -9.09 12.98
C VAL A 272 -14.11 -9.33 12.33
N ARG A 273 -14.41 -10.58 11.97
CA ARG A 273 -15.72 -10.92 11.38
C ARG A 273 -16.89 -10.65 12.33
N LYS A 274 -16.67 -10.84 13.64
CA LYS A 274 -17.66 -10.48 14.64
C LYS A 274 -17.82 -8.97 14.76
N ALA A 275 -16.72 -8.22 14.74
CA ALA A 275 -16.75 -6.76 14.76
C ALA A 275 -17.50 -6.20 13.54
N ALA A 276 -17.26 -6.75 12.34
CA ALA A 276 -18.00 -6.40 11.14
C ALA A 276 -19.51 -6.62 11.28
N ALA A 277 -19.89 -7.83 11.75
CA ALA A 277 -21.31 -8.16 11.95
C ALA A 277 -21.99 -7.28 13.01
N ASP A 278 -21.30 -6.95 14.11
CA ASP A 278 -21.83 -6.09 15.17
C ASP A 278 -21.96 -4.61 14.71
N ALA A 279 -21.16 -4.20 13.72
CA ALA A 279 -21.16 -2.85 13.12
C ALA A 279 -22.02 -2.75 11.84
N ASP A 280 -22.66 -3.84 11.41
CA ASP A 280 -23.46 -3.91 10.16
C ASP A 280 -22.63 -3.62 8.91
N ILE A 281 -21.35 -4.04 8.90
CA ILE A 281 -20.43 -3.93 7.78
C ILE A 281 -20.41 -5.27 7.04
N ASP A 282 -20.76 -5.24 5.75
CA ASP A 282 -20.64 -6.42 4.88
C ASP A 282 -19.17 -6.68 4.56
N VAL A 283 -18.74 -7.94 4.62
CA VAL A 283 -17.36 -8.33 4.31
C VAL A 283 -17.29 -9.45 3.30
N GLN A 284 -16.36 -9.37 2.39
CA GLN A 284 -16.00 -10.43 1.46
C GLN A 284 -14.96 -11.36 2.11
N LEU A 285 -14.98 -12.65 1.76
CA LEU A 285 -14.00 -13.61 2.28
C LEU A 285 -13.08 -14.10 1.18
N GLN A 286 -11.77 -13.98 1.42
CA GLN A 286 -10.76 -14.51 0.51
C GLN A 286 -9.96 -15.63 1.17
N ALA A 287 -9.76 -16.73 0.45
CA ALA A 287 -8.98 -17.85 0.96
C ALA A 287 -7.47 -17.54 0.97
N ALA A 288 -6.83 -17.68 2.12
CA ALA A 288 -5.39 -17.49 2.32
C ALA A 288 -4.75 -18.76 2.88
N GLY A 289 -4.32 -19.66 1.98
CA GLY A 289 -3.85 -20.99 2.35
C GLY A 289 -2.34 -21.08 2.64
N MET A 290 -1.49 -20.33 1.94
CA MET A 290 -0.03 -20.44 2.07
C MET A 290 0.65 -19.15 2.53
N GLY A 291 0.12 -18.02 2.17
CA GLY A 291 0.65 -16.69 2.50
C GLY A 291 -0.34 -15.60 2.13
N THR A 292 -0.11 -14.42 2.65
CA THR A 292 -0.93 -13.24 2.38
C THR A 292 -0.33 -12.34 1.29
N GLY A 293 0.98 -12.51 1.01
CA GLY A 293 1.70 -11.68 0.04
C GLY A 293 1.98 -10.26 0.53
N THR A 294 1.89 -10.00 1.84
CA THR A 294 1.97 -8.67 2.44
C THR A 294 2.76 -8.69 3.75
N ASP A 295 2.88 -7.56 4.40
CA ASP A 295 3.51 -7.34 5.71
C ASP A 295 3.02 -8.29 6.82
N ALA A 296 1.80 -8.85 6.72
CA ALA A 296 1.24 -9.76 7.70
C ALA A 296 2.17 -10.95 8.02
N ARG A 297 2.90 -11.46 7.03
CA ARG A 297 3.83 -12.59 7.21
C ARG A 297 4.97 -12.31 8.20
N GLU A 298 5.38 -11.05 8.34
CA GLU A 298 6.47 -10.68 9.24
C GLU A 298 5.96 -10.50 10.68
N PHE A 299 4.75 -9.97 10.85
CA PHE A 299 4.12 -9.90 12.17
C PHE A 299 3.84 -11.29 12.74
N PHE A 300 3.45 -12.27 11.93
CA PHE A 300 3.24 -13.66 12.37
C PHE A 300 4.42 -14.25 13.12
N VAL A 301 5.63 -13.90 12.75
CA VAL A 301 6.86 -14.46 13.34
C VAL A 301 7.56 -13.49 14.28
N ALA A 302 7.07 -12.25 14.36
CA ALA A 302 7.65 -11.24 15.23
C ALA A 302 7.54 -11.65 16.71
N ARG A 303 8.59 -11.41 17.51
CA ARG A 303 8.62 -11.64 18.97
C ARG A 303 8.10 -13.01 19.43
N GLY A 304 8.13 -14.01 18.59
CA GLY A 304 7.63 -15.35 18.91
C GLY A 304 6.23 -15.65 18.40
N GLY A 305 5.63 -14.74 17.67
CA GLY A 305 4.35 -14.82 16.99
C GLY A 305 3.33 -13.82 17.53
N VAL A 306 2.91 -12.89 16.67
CA VAL A 306 1.82 -11.95 17.00
C VAL A 306 0.56 -12.38 16.25
N PRO A 307 -0.59 -12.50 16.94
CA PRO A 307 -1.88 -12.80 16.30
C PRO A 307 -2.22 -11.78 15.22
N THR A 308 -2.23 -12.19 13.94
CA THR A 308 -2.31 -11.28 12.80
C THR A 308 -3.37 -11.73 11.80
N VAL A 309 -4.08 -10.77 11.19
CA VAL A 309 -4.99 -11.00 10.08
C VAL A 309 -4.73 -9.98 8.96
N ASN A 310 -4.88 -10.42 7.71
CA ASN A 310 -4.89 -9.54 6.55
C ASN A 310 -6.32 -9.10 6.24
N ILE A 311 -6.51 -7.79 6.13
CA ILE A 311 -7.70 -7.12 5.62
C ILE A 311 -7.31 -6.46 4.30
N SER A 312 -8.16 -6.52 3.28
CA SER A 312 -7.78 -5.92 2.01
C SER A 312 -8.84 -4.99 1.46
N VAL A 313 -8.37 -3.91 0.82
CA VAL A 313 -9.17 -3.04 -0.04
C VAL A 313 -9.25 -3.69 -1.43
N PRO A 314 -10.45 -3.92 -2.00
CA PRO A 314 -10.59 -4.40 -3.37
C PRO A 314 -9.90 -3.46 -4.36
N ASN A 315 -9.07 -3.99 -5.28
CA ASN A 315 -8.29 -3.20 -6.24
C ASN A 315 -8.31 -3.86 -7.63
N ARG A 316 -8.53 -3.06 -8.67
CA ARG A 316 -8.34 -3.43 -10.07
C ARG A 316 -7.00 -2.96 -10.57
N TYR A 317 -6.39 -3.74 -11.47
CA TYR A 317 -5.19 -3.34 -12.22
C TYR A 317 -3.96 -3.06 -11.34
N MET A 318 -3.84 -3.78 -10.23
CA MET A 318 -2.70 -3.71 -9.30
C MET A 318 -1.35 -3.71 -10.04
N HIS A 319 -0.36 -2.96 -9.53
CA HIS A 319 0.97 -2.79 -10.10
C HIS A 319 1.02 -2.11 -11.48
N THR A 320 -0.02 -1.32 -11.81
CA THR A 320 -0.06 -0.49 -13.01
C THR A 320 -0.18 1.00 -12.66
N PRO A 321 0.00 1.92 -13.62
CA PRO A 321 -0.18 3.35 -13.34
C PRO A 321 -1.64 3.78 -13.14
N VAL A 322 -2.61 2.86 -13.25
CA VAL A 322 -4.06 3.12 -13.27
C VAL A 322 -4.84 2.15 -12.38
N GLU A 323 -4.37 1.89 -11.20
CA GLU A 323 -5.10 1.09 -10.20
C GLU A 323 -6.42 1.76 -9.84
N VAL A 324 -7.47 0.97 -9.63
CA VAL A 324 -8.81 1.47 -9.34
C VAL A 324 -9.37 0.85 -8.07
N ILE A 325 -9.80 1.71 -7.16
CA ILE A 325 -10.55 1.34 -5.96
C ILE A 325 -11.95 1.98 -5.95
N ASP A 326 -12.78 1.54 -5.00
CA ASP A 326 -14.00 2.22 -4.62
C ASP A 326 -13.80 2.90 -3.25
N THR A 327 -14.14 4.19 -3.14
CA THR A 327 -13.93 4.93 -1.89
C THR A 327 -14.86 4.49 -0.77
N ASP A 328 -16.02 3.89 -1.09
CA ASP A 328 -16.91 3.33 -0.08
C ASP A 328 -16.26 2.09 0.57
N ASP A 329 -15.62 1.20 -0.22
CA ASP A 329 -14.83 0.07 0.32
C ASP A 329 -13.72 0.57 1.26
N LEU A 330 -13.07 1.68 0.88
CA LEU A 330 -11.97 2.27 1.66
C LEU A 330 -12.45 2.78 3.03
N GLU A 331 -13.58 3.49 3.06
CA GLU A 331 -14.21 3.97 4.30
C GLU A 331 -14.64 2.79 5.18
N GLU A 332 -15.30 1.77 4.60
CA GLU A 332 -15.74 0.58 5.32
C GLU A 332 -14.56 -0.23 5.90
N VAL A 333 -13.40 -0.26 5.24
CA VAL A 333 -12.18 -0.85 5.83
C VAL A 333 -11.77 -0.08 7.09
N ALA A 334 -11.70 1.26 7.04
CA ALA A 334 -11.34 2.07 8.21
C ALA A 334 -12.36 1.89 9.36
N GLU A 335 -13.66 1.84 9.05
CA GLU A 335 -14.72 1.57 10.03
C GLU A 335 -14.57 0.18 10.66
N LEU A 336 -14.23 -0.84 9.87
CA LEU A 336 -13.97 -2.20 10.36
C LEU A 336 -12.78 -2.24 11.32
N LEU A 337 -11.70 -1.53 11.00
CA LEU A 337 -10.52 -1.43 11.86
C LEU A 337 -10.88 -0.80 13.21
N ALA A 338 -11.63 0.31 13.20
CA ALA A 338 -12.09 0.98 14.42
C ALA A 338 -13.09 0.12 15.22
N ALA A 339 -14.00 -0.57 14.54
CA ALA A 339 -14.94 -1.49 15.17
C ALA A 339 -14.24 -2.66 15.88
N PHE A 340 -13.19 -3.21 15.26
CA PHE A 340 -12.35 -4.22 15.90
C PHE A 340 -11.64 -3.66 17.14
N ALA A 341 -11.00 -2.49 17.04
CA ALA A 341 -10.31 -1.84 18.16
C ALA A 341 -11.28 -1.59 19.33
N GLY A 342 -12.52 -1.14 19.05
CA GLY A 342 -13.56 -0.92 20.06
C GLY A 342 -14.08 -2.21 20.73
N GLN A 343 -13.80 -3.36 20.15
CA GLN A 343 -14.21 -4.66 20.71
C GLN A 343 -13.03 -5.47 21.27
N ALA A 344 -11.79 -5.03 21.06
CA ALA A 344 -10.59 -5.78 21.42
C ALA A 344 -10.52 -6.09 22.93
N SER A 345 -10.96 -5.16 23.79
CA SER A 345 -11.03 -5.35 25.26
C SER A 345 -12.05 -6.41 25.72
N ARG A 346 -12.90 -6.94 24.81
CA ARG A 346 -13.81 -8.07 25.12
C ARG A 346 -13.10 -9.43 25.13
N TYR A 347 -11.83 -9.45 24.69
CA TYR A 347 -11.02 -10.66 24.60
C TYR A 347 -9.93 -10.61 25.67
N ASP A 348 -9.92 -11.59 26.59
CA ASP A 348 -8.85 -11.72 27.57
C ASP A 348 -7.49 -12.03 26.91
N SER A 349 -7.51 -12.62 25.73
CA SER A 349 -6.35 -12.95 24.92
C SER A 349 -6.77 -13.31 23.49
N PHE A 350 -5.91 -13.02 22.51
CA PHE A 350 -6.04 -13.51 21.14
C PHE A 350 -5.30 -14.84 20.89
N ALA A 351 -4.72 -15.46 21.93
CA ALA A 351 -4.07 -16.77 21.80
C ALA A 351 -5.06 -17.86 21.43
N VAL A 352 -4.57 -18.89 20.73
CA VAL A 352 -5.34 -20.11 20.46
C VAL A 352 -5.44 -20.93 21.76
N ASP A 353 -6.63 -21.35 22.12
CA ASP A 353 -6.87 -22.25 23.23
C ASP A 353 -6.55 -23.69 22.82
N VAL A 354 -5.57 -24.32 23.45
CA VAL A 354 -5.07 -25.68 23.19
C VAL A 354 -5.05 -26.53 24.44
#